data_80273f2c16de8aaf9ae6e86524fec74b
#
_entry.id   80273f2c16de8aaf9ae6e86524fec74b
#
_cell.length_a   1.000
_cell.length_b   1.000
_cell.length_c   1.000
_cell.angle_alpha   90.00
_cell.angle_beta   90.00
_cell.angle_gamma   90.00
#
_symmetry.space_group_name_H-M   'P 1'
#
loop_
_entity.id
_entity.type
_entity.pdbx_description
1 polymer ?
#
loop_
_entity_poly.entity_id
_entity_poly.type
_entity_poly.pdbx_seq_one_letter_code
_entity_poly.pdbx_strand_id
1 'polypeptide(L)'
;MDFKNAQLWRTLLDEYNSSAAQEIRVMEVCGTHTHAIARYALRTLLPEGVTLISGPGCPVCVSGALFIEKIRHLLRQGVTVTLFGDLLRIPGTSGTLMGERNLRIVYSPADALHFALENPGVKTVFAAVGFAPTLAAAAALMAEVEELRPRNFSILSDFKEIMPVLQLLCREEKLSGLLLPGHVASITGLRHFRGLGIPGVISGFEPENILHSLHILLKAHHAGKKDLLVNNYPDAVRDEGNIQAQKLIDRYFSPENGTWRGLGNIPQSRYTLKEPYAAFDTEKIFDLSQVQALENPACRCGEVLTGKLQPESCPLFGTVCTPEEPAGACMASPEGSCAASFKFREGN
;
A
#
# COMPACT_ATOMS: atom_id res chain seq x y z
N MET A 1 -11.21 -4.52 22.21
CA MET A 1 -10.20 -5.22 23.01
C MET A 1 -10.72 -5.32 24.43
N ASP A 2 -10.73 -6.51 25.02
CA ASP A 2 -11.12 -6.66 26.42
C ASP A 2 -10.02 -6.01 27.29
N PHE A 3 -10.40 -5.18 28.29
CA PHE A 3 -9.46 -4.45 29.14
C PHE A 3 -8.45 -5.35 29.87
N LYS A 4 -8.81 -6.59 30.16
CA LYS A 4 -7.92 -7.59 30.79
C LYS A 4 -6.77 -8.02 29.86
N ASN A 5 -7.04 -8.16 28.57
CA ASN A 5 -6.01 -8.51 27.57
C ASN A 5 -5.05 -7.35 27.30
N ALA A 6 -5.54 -6.11 27.30
CA ALA A 6 -4.69 -4.94 27.13
C ALA A 6 -3.64 -4.80 28.25
N GLN A 7 -4.05 -5.03 29.52
CA GLN A 7 -3.15 -4.97 30.67
C GLN A 7 -2.07 -6.06 30.62
N LEU A 8 -2.43 -7.28 30.21
CA LEU A 8 -1.48 -8.38 30.03
C LEU A 8 -0.43 -8.03 28.98
N TRP A 9 -0.87 -7.54 27.80
CA TRP A 9 0.05 -7.15 26.73
C TRP A 9 0.97 -6.01 27.15
N ARG A 10 0.45 -5.01 27.86
CA ARG A 10 1.28 -3.93 28.40
C ARG A 10 2.38 -4.48 29.30
N THR A 11 2.03 -5.36 30.23
CA THR A 11 3.00 -5.99 31.15
C THR A 11 4.07 -6.78 30.38
N LEU A 12 3.68 -7.57 29.35
CA LEU A 12 4.62 -8.33 28.53
C LEU A 12 5.55 -7.43 27.70
N LEU A 13 5.03 -6.32 27.18
CA LEU A 13 5.82 -5.39 26.37
C LEU A 13 6.73 -4.53 27.27
N ASP A 14 6.32 -4.18 28.48
CA ASP A 14 7.14 -3.41 29.43
C ASP A 14 8.44 -4.12 29.85
N GLU A 15 8.53 -5.45 29.67
CA GLU A 15 9.79 -6.20 29.82
C GLU A 15 10.89 -5.72 28.86
N TYR A 16 10.49 -5.03 27.76
CA TYR A 16 11.40 -4.52 26.73
C TYR A 16 11.60 -3.01 26.80
N ASN A 17 11.36 -2.38 27.96
CA ASN A 17 11.69 -0.98 28.13
C ASN A 17 13.15 -0.73 27.76
N SER A 18 13.35 0.09 26.74
CA SER A 18 14.70 0.50 26.38
C SER A 18 15.16 1.61 27.31
N SER A 19 16.40 1.52 27.81
CA SER A 19 17.04 2.66 28.45
C SER A 19 17.09 3.82 27.44
N ALA A 20 16.99 5.05 27.90
CA ALA A 20 16.95 6.28 27.07
C ALA A 20 18.10 6.43 26.03
N ALA A 21 19.03 5.50 25.98
CA ALA A 21 20.17 5.46 25.07
C ALA A 21 19.89 4.75 23.74
N GLN A 22 18.77 4.00 23.58
CA GLN A 22 18.55 3.22 22.35
C GLN A 22 17.05 3.19 21.99
N GLU A 23 16.65 4.06 21.06
CA GLU A 23 15.31 4.07 20.49
C GLU A 23 15.08 2.82 19.63
N ILE A 24 13.99 2.07 19.88
CA ILE A 24 13.56 0.93 19.08
C ILE A 24 12.48 1.40 18.13
N ARG A 25 12.75 1.38 16.83
CA ARG A 25 11.84 1.84 15.78
C ARG A 25 11.33 0.64 14.99
N VAL A 26 10.06 0.29 15.16
CA VAL A 26 9.38 -0.75 14.38
C VAL A 26 8.51 -0.09 13.33
N MET A 27 8.67 -0.49 12.06
CA MET A 27 7.84 0.02 10.97
C MET A 27 6.76 -1.01 10.60
N GLU A 28 5.50 -0.59 10.59
CA GLU A 28 4.42 -1.36 9.98
C GLU A 28 4.28 -0.99 8.50
N VAL A 29 4.03 -1.98 7.64
CA VAL A 29 4.01 -1.78 6.18
C VAL A 29 2.73 -2.31 5.55
N CYS A 30 1.60 -1.99 6.18
CA CYS A 30 0.27 -2.35 5.68
C CYS A 30 -0.79 -1.33 6.15
N GLY A 31 -1.53 -0.74 5.23
CA GLY A 31 -2.60 0.21 5.58
C GLY A 31 -3.65 -0.37 6.54
N THR A 32 -3.94 -1.67 6.43
CA THR A 32 -4.84 -2.36 7.37
C THR A 32 -4.24 -2.44 8.78
N HIS A 33 -2.92 -2.65 8.92
CA HIS A 33 -2.25 -2.54 10.23
C HIS A 33 -2.31 -1.11 10.75
N THR A 34 -2.01 -0.11 9.91
CA THR A 34 -2.11 1.32 10.28
C THR A 34 -3.48 1.64 10.89
N HIS A 35 -4.56 1.21 10.20
CA HIS A 35 -5.92 1.43 10.66
C HIS A 35 -6.22 0.69 11.97
N ALA A 36 -5.84 -0.60 12.11
CA ALA A 36 -6.06 -1.39 13.31
C ALA A 36 -5.29 -0.82 14.51
N ILE A 37 -4.02 -0.45 14.32
CA ILE A 37 -3.16 0.16 15.34
C ILE A 37 -3.78 1.47 15.88
N ALA A 38 -4.27 2.32 14.98
CA ALA A 38 -4.92 3.57 15.35
C ALA A 38 -6.28 3.31 16.04
N ARG A 39 -7.13 2.46 15.46
CA ARG A 39 -8.47 2.13 15.98
C ARG A 39 -8.46 1.57 17.39
N TYR A 40 -7.48 0.73 17.68
CA TYR A 40 -7.37 0.07 19.00
C TYR A 40 -6.34 0.75 19.92
N ALA A 41 -5.86 1.93 19.52
CA ALA A 41 -4.88 2.72 20.29
C ALA A 41 -3.63 1.90 20.72
N LEU A 42 -3.16 0.96 19.85
CA LEU A 42 -2.09 0.03 20.24
C LEU A 42 -0.76 0.72 20.55
N ARG A 43 -0.54 1.95 20.04
CA ARG A 43 0.64 2.75 20.38
C ARG A 43 0.74 3.10 21.85
N THR A 44 -0.40 3.22 22.55
CA THR A 44 -0.44 3.53 24.00
C THR A 44 0.01 2.34 24.87
N LEU A 45 0.09 1.14 24.29
CA LEU A 45 0.56 -0.06 24.98
C LEU A 45 2.06 -0.32 24.80
N LEU A 46 2.74 0.50 23.99
CA LEU A 46 4.17 0.32 23.74
C LEU A 46 5.01 0.76 24.94
N PRO A 47 6.11 0.06 25.25
CA PRO A 47 7.03 0.45 26.30
C PRO A 47 7.75 1.75 25.93
N GLU A 48 8.29 2.41 26.96
CA GLU A 48 9.09 3.63 26.77
C GLU A 48 10.31 3.35 25.86
N GLY A 49 10.59 4.28 24.93
CA GLY A 49 11.67 4.14 23.96
C GLY A 49 11.34 3.26 22.76
N VAL A 50 10.12 2.68 22.67
CA VAL A 50 9.64 1.94 21.50
C VAL A 50 8.69 2.80 20.68
N THR A 51 9.04 3.04 19.42
CA THR A 51 8.22 3.81 18.46
C THR A 51 7.73 2.91 17.34
N LEU A 52 6.40 2.89 17.13
CA LEU A 52 5.78 2.24 15.99
C LEU A 52 5.48 3.29 14.92
N ILE A 53 6.13 3.16 13.77
CA ILE A 53 6.04 4.10 12.66
C ILE A 53 5.32 3.46 11.47
N SER A 54 4.56 4.29 10.74
CA SER A 54 3.88 3.83 9.53
C SER A 54 4.83 3.85 8.34
N GLY A 55 4.77 2.81 7.54
CA GLY A 55 5.52 2.68 6.30
C GLY A 55 4.64 2.79 5.04
N PRO A 56 5.18 2.53 3.85
CA PRO A 56 4.50 2.71 2.57
C PRO A 56 3.55 1.55 2.23
N GLY A 57 2.69 1.16 3.17
CA GLY A 57 1.82 -0.01 3.08
C GLY A 57 0.46 0.20 2.44
N CYS A 58 0.11 1.42 2.02
CA CYS A 58 -1.15 1.74 1.34
C CYS A 58 -0.87 2.01 -0.14
N PRO A 59 -1.39 1.21 -1.09
CA PRO A 59 -1.02 1.32 -2.50
C PRO A 59 -1.46 2.65 -3.13
N VAL A 60 -2.66 3.14 -2.81
CA VAL A 60 -3.14 4.44 -3.31
C VAL A 60 -2.39 5.62 -2.70
N CYS A 61 -1.87 5.47 -1.47
CA CYS A 61 -1.08 6.51 -0.81
C CYS A 61 0.28 6.71 -1.49
N VAL A 62 0.86 5.64 -2.02
CA VAL A 62 2.17 5.65 -2.67
C VAL A 62 2.10 5.85 -4.18
N SER A 63 0.91 5.82 -4.77
CA SER A 63 0.71 6.18 -6.19
C SER A 63 0.86 7.69 -6.36
N GLY A 64 1.68 8.10 -7.34
CA GLY A 64 1.98 9.51 -7.60
C GLY A 64 0.82 10.28 -8.23
N ALA A 65 0.86 11.62 -8.12
CA ALA A 65 -0.09 12.50 -8.80
C ALA A 65 -0.13 12.26 -10.32
N LEU A 66 0.97 11.81 -10.92
CA LEU A 66 1.05 11.49 -12.33
C LEU A 66 0.03 10.41 -12.75
N PHE A 67 -0.22 9.41 -11.91
CA PHE A 67 -1.22 8.37 -12.18
C PHE A 67 -2.63 8.97 -12.27
N ILE A 68 -2.96 9.90 -11.37
CA ILE A 68 -4.24 10.61 -11.36
C ILE A 68 -4.38 11.51 -12.60
N GLU A 69 -3.32 12.21 -13.00
CA GLU A 69 -3.35 13.05 -14.21
C GLU A 69 -3.42 12.22 -15.51
N LYS A 70 -2.83 11.02 -15.56
CA LYS A 70 -3.02 10.06 -16.67
C LYS A 70 -4.49 9.65 -16.80
N ILE A 71 -5.15 9.32 -15.68
CA ILE A 71 -6.59 9.02 -15.67
C ILE A 71 -7.38 10.22 -16.21
N ARG A 72 -7.13 11.43 -15.71
CA ARG A 72 -7.80 12.65 -16.14
C ARG A 72 -7.60 12.94 -17.64
N HIS A 73 -6.39 12.70 -18.13
CA HIS A 73 -6.08 12.85 -19.56
C HIS A 73 -6.93 11.90 -20.42
N LEU A 74 -7.06 10.62 -20.03
CA LEU A 74 -7.90 9.65 -20.72
C LEU A 74 -9.39 10.05 -20.70
N LEU A 75 -9.90 10.52 -19.55
CA LEU A 75 -11.27 11.00 -19.43
C LEU A 75 -11.56 12.16 -20.40
N ARG A 76 -10.61 13.11 -20.56
CA ARG A 76 -10.71 14.24 -21.50
C ARG A 76 -10.72 13.78 -22.96
N GLN A 77 -10.15 12.62 -23.26
CA GLN A 77 -10.22 11.99 -24.59
C GLN A 77 -11.51 11.20 -24.84
N GLY A 78 -12.48 11.24 -23.90
CA GLY A 78 -13.75 10.52 -24.01
C GLY A 78 -13.66 9.03 -23.69
N VAL A 79 -12.53 8.58 -23.11
CA VAL A 79 -12.37 7.21 -22.62
C VAL A 79 -13.17 7.05 -21.33
N THR A 80 -13.85 5.93 -21.14
CA THR A 80 -14.43 5.56 -19.85
C THR A 80 -13.36 4.91 -19.00
N VAL A 81 -13.11 5.46 -17.81
CA VAL A 81 -12.17 4.88 -16.85
C VAL A 81 -12.92 4.22 -15.71
N THR A 82 -12.65 2.93 -15.51
CA THR A 82 -13.12 2.15 -14.36
C THR A 82 -12.02 2.10 -13.31
N LEU A 83 -12.36 2.24 -12.04
CA LEU A 83 -11.40 2.25 -10.94
C LEU A 83 -12.06 1.85 -9.60
N PHE A 84 -11.23 1.53 -8.61
CA PHE A 84 -11.71 1.36 -7.23
C PHE A 84 -11.99 2.72 -6.59
N GLY A 85 -13.04 2.79 -5.78
CA GLY A 85 -13.58 4.04 -5.25
C GLY A 85 -12.61 4.86 -4.39
N ASP A 86 -11.59 4.24 -3.82
CA ASP A 86 -10.56 4.89 -3.01
C ASP A 86 -9.67 5.86 -3.84
N LEU A 87 -9.50 5.60 -5.15
CA LEU A 87 -8.77 6.49 -6.05
C LEU A 87 -9.47 7.85 -6.29
N LEU A 88 -10.79 7.93 -6.13
CA LEU A 88 -11.55 9.15 -6.43
C LEU A 88 -11.08 10.38 -5.68
N ARG A 89 -10.69 10.19 -4.42
CA ARG A 89 -10.33 11.28 -3.49
C ARG A 89 -8.84 11.58 -3.47
N ILE A 90 -8.03 10.79 -4.17
CA ILE A 90 -6.57 11.01 -4.23
C ILE A 90 -6.28 12.28 -5.04
N PRO A 91 -5.56 13.25 -4.45
CA PRO A 91 -5.26 14.47 -5.17
C PRO A 91 -4.18 14.25 -6.24
N GLY A 92 -4.48 14.66 -7.46
CA GLY A 92 -3.52 14.95 -8.52
C GLY A 92 -3.09 16.41 -8.47
N THR A 93 -2.39 16.88 -9.51
CA THR A 93 -2.02 18.30 -9.66
C THR A 93 -3.25 19.21 -9.78
N SER A 94 -4.25 18.73 -10.52
CA SER A 94 -5.49 19.49 -10.82
C SER A 94 -6.64 19.15 -9.86
N GLY A 95 -6.36 18.62 -8.68
CA GLY A 95 -7.35 18.17 -7.70
C GLY A 95 -7.69 16.69 -7.79
N THR A 96 -8.82 16.28 -7.20
CA THR A 96 -9.29 14.89 -7.15
C THR A 96 -10.06 14.50 -8.42
N LEU A 97 -10.40 13.22 -8.56
CA LEU A 97 -11.24 12.74 -9.68
C LEU A 97 -12.75 12.86 -9.37
N MET A 98 -13.13 13.43 -8.23
CA MET A 98 -14.53 13.62 -7.86
C MET A 98 -15.27 14.52 -8.85
N GLY A 99 -16.41 14.04 -9.35
CA GLY A 99 -17.24 14.78 -10.31
C GLY A 99 -16.79 14.69 -11.78
N GLU A 100 -15.68 13.98 -12.08
CA GLU A 100 -15.29 13.73 -13.47
C GLU A 100 -16.33 12.88 -14.20
N ARG A 101 -16.59 13.21 -15.49
CA ARG A 101 -17.47 12.42 -16.35
C ARG A 101 -16.73 11.19 -16.89
N ASN A 102 -17.51 10.19 -17.34
CA ASN A 102 -17.01 8.94 -17.90
C ASN A 102 -16.11 8.13 -16.92
N LEU A 103 -16.35 8.31 -15.61
CA LEU A 103 -15.66 7.59 -14.56
C LEU A 103 -16.65 6.63 -13.89
N ARG A 104 -16.22 5.39 -13.68
CA ARG A 104 -17.06 4.33 -13.11
C ARG A 104 -16.33 3.61 -11.98
N ILE A 105 -16.98 3.51 -10.84
CA ILE A 105 -16.50 2.72 -9.71
C ILE A 105 -16.79 1.24 -9.98
N VAL A 106 -15.79 0.39 -9.75
CA VAL A 106 -15.88 -1.06 -9.78
C VAL A 106 -15.40 -1.65 -8.48
N TYR A 107 -15.86 -2.86 -8.15
CA TYR A 107 -15.51 -3.55 -6.90
C TYR A 107 -14.56 -4.73 -7.14
N SER A 108 -14.40 -5.13 -8.39
CA SER A 108 -13.43 -6.14 -8.81
C SER A 108 -12.83 -5.78 -10.17
N PRO A 109 -11.65 -6.32 -10.54
CA PRO A 109 -11.13 -6.19 -11.90
C PRO A 109 -12.07 -6.78 -12.95
N ALA A 110 -12.82 -7.85 -12.64
CA ALA A 110 -13.78 -8.47 -13.53
C ALA A 110 -14.95 -7.53 -13.90
N ASP A 111 -15.42 -6.69 -12.97
CA ASP A 111 -16.48 -5.73 -13.25
C ASP A 111 -16.07 -4.73 -14.35
N ALA A 112 -14.78 -4.38 -14.41
CA ALA A 112 -14.26 -3.50 -15.45
C ALA A 112 -14.31 -4.15 -16.83
N LEU A 113 -13.98 -5.43 -16.93
CA LEU A 113 -14.08 -6.21 -18.18
C LEU A 113 -15.55 -6.41 -18.58
N HIS A 114 -16.41 -6.81 -17.66
CA HIS A 114 -17.85 -6.99 -17.93
C HIS A 114 -18.48 -5.71 -18.49
N PHE A 115 -18.14 -4.56 -17.88
CA PHE A 115 -18.60 -3.27 -18.42
C PHE A 115 -18.13 -3.04 -19.86
N ALA A 116 -16.88 -3.36 -20.20
CA ALA A 116 -16.35 -3.21 -21.54
C ALA A 116 -17.07 -4.14 -22.55
N LEU A 117 -17.35 -5.39 -22.16
CA LEU A 117 -18.05 -6.37 -23.00
C LEU A 117 -19.52 -5.96 -23.25
N GLU A 118 -20.20 -5.42 -22.24
CA GLU A 118 -21.58 -4.92 -22.37
C GLU A 118 -21.68 -3.63 -23.21
N ASN A 119 -20.57 -2.89 -23.36
CA ASN A 119 -20.50 -1.61 -24.07
C ASN A 119 -19.41 -1.61 -25.17
N PRO A 120 -19.53 -2.43 -26.24
CA PRO A 120 -18.44 -2.64 -27.20
C PRO A 120 -18.03 -1.38 -27.99
N GLY A 121 -18.89 -0.36 -28.05
CA GLY A 121 -18.59 0.93 -28.65
C GLY A 121 -17.86 1.92 -27.75
N VAL A 122 -17.64 1.58 -26.46
CA VAL A 122 -17.02 2.46 -25.45
C VAL A 122 -15.60 1.99 -25.15
N LYS A 123 -14.61 2.84 -25.41
CA LYS A 123 -13.24 2.58 -24.96
C LYS A 123 -13.19 2.60 -23.45
N THR A 124 -12.79 1.49 -22.83
CA THR A 124 -12.77 1.28 -21.39
C THR A 124 -11.35 1.02 -20.91
N VAL A 125 -10.91 1.78 -19.93
CA VAL A 125 -9.64 1.60 -19.25
C VAL A 125 -9.88 1.22 -17.78
N PHE A 126 -9.28 0.14 -17.32
CA PHE A 126 -9.22 -0.19 -15.89
C PHE A 126 -7.97 0.47 -15.29
N ALA A 127 -8.16 1.49 -14.45
CA ALA A 127 -7.09 2.11 -13.68
C ALA A 127 -6.79 1.27 -12.43
N ALA A 128 -5.73 0.49 -12.52
CA ALA A 128 -5.40 -0.59 -11.60
C ALA A 128 -4.26 -0.20 -10.64
N VAL A 129 -4.59 -0.06 -9.37
CA VAL A 129 -3.64 0.21 -8.27
C VAL A 129 -3.74 -0.89 -7.24
N GLY A 130 -2.60 -1.34 -6.70
CA GLY A 130 -2.61 -2.36 -5.65
C GLY A 130 -1.23 -2.96 -5.40
N PHE A 131 -1.17 -3.80 -4.39
CA PHE A 131 -0.07 -4.74 -4.14
C PHE A 131 -0.42 -6.13 -4.67
N ALA A 132 0.37 -7.15 -4.31
CA ALA A 132 0.25 -8.52 -4.78
C ALA A 132 -1.18 -9.11 -4.77
N PRO A 133 -2.08 -8.86 -3.79
CA PRO A 133 -3.45 -9.38 -3.85
C PRO A 133 -4.26 -8.84 -5.03
N THR A 134 -4.20 -7.53 -5.26
CA THR A 134 -4.90 -6.89 -6.38
C THR A 134 -4.26 -7.25 -7.72
N LEU A 135 -2.93 -7.34 -7.76
CA LEU A 135 -2.18 -7.81 -8.93
C LEU A 135 -2.58 -9.25 -9.30
N ALA A 136 -2.74 -10.14 -8.31
CA ALA A 136 -3.20 -11.51 -8.54
C ALA A 136 -4.61 -11.56 -9.16
N ALA A 137 -5.52 -10.72 -8.66
CA ALA A 137 -6.86 -10.59 -9.23
C ALA A 137 -6.84 -10.04 -10.68
N ALA A 138 -5.97 -9.06 -10.94
CA ALA A 138 -5.77 -8.54 -12.29
C ALA A 138 -5.10 -9.57 -13.23
N ALA A 139 -4.22 -10.42 -12.70
CA ALA A 139 -3.63 -11.50 -13.49
C ALA A 139 -4.67 -12.59 -13.84
N ALA A 140 -5.60 -12.87 -12.93
CA ALA A 140 -6.74 -13.74 -13.24
C ALA A 140 -7.67 -13.11 -14.32
N LEU A 141 -7.95 -11.80 -14.20
CA LEU A 141 -8.66 -11.06 -15.24
C LEU A 141 -7.98 -11.17 -16.61
N MET A 142 -6.65 -11.09 -16.66
CA MET A 142 -5.90 -11.18 -17.92
C MET A 142 -6.07 -12.54 -18.61
N ALA A 143 -6.35 -13.62 -17.89
CA ALA A 143 -6.67 -14.91 -18.50
C ALA A 143 -8.00 -14.84 -19.28
N GLU A 144 -9.03 -14.17 -18.74
CA GLU A 144 -10.29 -13.92 -19.43
C GLU A 144 -10.12 -12.96 -20.61
N VAL A 145 -9.32 -11.90 -20.45
CA VAL A 145 -8.98 -10.94 -21.51
C VAL A 145 -8.27 -11.62 -22.68
N GLU A 146 -7.35 -12.55 -22.40
CA GLU A 146 -6.64 -13.33 -23.42
C GLU A 146 -7.59 -14.25 -24.22
N GLU A 147 -8.58 -14.84 -23.55
CA GLU A 147 -9.61 -15.70 -24.16
C GLU A 147 -10.60 -14.87 -25.00
N LEU A 148 -11.18 -13.82 -24.41
CA LEU A 148 -12.26 -13.03 -25.02
C LEU A 148 -11.78 -12.00 -26.03
N ARG A 149 -10.53 -11.56 -25.92
CA ARG A 149 -9.87 -10.56 -26.79
C ARG A 149 -10.72 -9.30 -27.06
N PRO A 150 -11.20 -8.62 -26.01
CA PRO A 150 -11.99 -7.40 -26.18
C PRO A 150 -11.16 -6.32 -26.89
N ARG A 151 -11.77 -5.63 -27.87
CA ARG A 151 -11.08 -4.59 -28.66
C ARG A 151 -11.13 -3.20 -28.02
N ASN A 152 -11.94 -3.06 -26.99
CA ASN A 152 -12.26 -1.79 -26.33
C ASN A 152 -11.82 -1.74 -24.86
N PHE A 153 -11.01 -2.69 -24.40
CA PHE A 153 -10.54 -2.79 -23.01
C PHE A 153 -9.02 -2.72 -22.91
N SER A 154 -8.53 -1.97 -21.92
CA SER A 154 -7.11 -1.98 -21.55
C SER A 154 -6.91 -1.67 -20.06
N ILE A 155 -5.71 -1.89 -19.56
CA ILE A 155 -5.33 -1.70 -18.17
C ILE A 155 -4.27 -0.59 -18.08
N LEU A 156 -4.54 0.45 -17.29
CA LEU A 156 -3.53 1.41 -16.83
C LEU A 156 -3.00 0.93 -15.48
N SER A 157 -1.82 0.34 -15.48
CA SER A 157 -1.25 -0.36 -14.32
C SER A 157 -0.38 0.55 -13.45
N ASP A 158 -0.62 0.54 -12.13
CA ASP A 158 0.29 1.06 -11.09
C ASP A 158 0.37 0.09 -9.91
N PHE A 159 0.48 -1.21 -10.22
CA PHE A 159 0.71 -2.23 -9.20
C PHE A 159 2.11 -2.10 -8.63
N LYS A 160 2.20 -2.12 -7.30
CA LYS A 160 3.46 -1.90 -6.56
C LYS A 160 4.07 -3.21 -6.09
N GLU A 161 5.41 -3.29 -6.19
CA GLU A 161 6.21 -4.34 -5.57
C GLU A 161 6.91 -3.79 -4.33
N ILE A 162 6.56 -4.35 -3.16
CA ILE A 162 6.97 -3.76 -1.87
C ILE A 162 8.43 -4.05 -1.51
N MET A 163 8.99 -5.19 -1.93
CA MET A 163 10.33 -5.63 -1.49
C MET A 163 11.47 -4.66 -1.83
N PRO A 164 11.56 -4.08 -3.04
CA PRO A 164 12.61 -3.10 -3.34
C PRO A 164 12.55 -1.88 -2.43
N VAL A 165 11.34 -1.47 -2.04
CA VAL A 165 11.12 -0.33 -1.14
C VAL A 165 11.51 -0.68 0.29
N LEU A 166 11.14 -1.86 0.79
CA LEU A 166 11.57 -2.32 2.11
C LEU A 166 13.09 -2.43 2.20
N GLN A 167 13.75 -2.96 1.17
CA GLN A 167 15.20 -3.03 1.13
C GLN A 167 15.86 -1.64 1.14
N LEU A 168 15.27 -0.65 0.47
CA LEU A 168 15.72 0.73 0.50
C LEU A 168 15.58 1.31 1.92
N LEU A 169 14.39 1.20 2.51
CA LEU A 169 14.11 1.73 3.84
C LEU A 169 14.96 1.07 4.94
N CYS A 170 15.20 -0.24 4.86
CA CYS A 170 16.08 -0.94 5.81
C CYS A 170 17.53 -0.46 5.75
N ARG A 171 17.98 0.06 4.59
CA ARG A 171 19.34 0.60 4.45
C ARG A 171 19.45 2.06 4.88
N GLU A 172 18.43 2.87 4.57
CA GLU A 172 18.48 4.32 4.77
C GLU A 172 17.95 4.75 6.13
N GLU A 173 16.98 4.02 6.68
CA GLU A 173 16.33 4.36 7.94
C GLU A 173 16.84 3.45 9.07
N LYS A 174 16.96 4.02 10.27
CA LYS A 174 17.36 3.27 11.46
C LYS A 174 16.16 2.47 11.99
N LEU A 175 15.86 1.34 11.35
CA LEU A 175 14.78 0.45 11.75
C LEU A 175 15.29 -0.70 12.61
N SER A 176 14.55 -1.04 13.65
CA SER A 176 14.82 -2.17 14.55
C SER A 176 14.04 -3.43 14.17
N GLY A 177 12.97 -3.28 13.38
CA GLY A 177 12.16 -4.39 12.89
C GLY A 177 10.99 -3.95 12.01
N LEU A 178 10.40 -4.92 11.32
CA LEU A 178 9.26 -4.72 10.41
C LEU A 178 8.06 -5.56 10.81
N LEU A 179 6.90 -4.94 10.91
CA LEU A 179 5.60 -5.60 10.95
C LEU A 179 5.13 -5.76 9.49
N LEU A 180 5.28 -6.97 8.94
CA LEU A 180 5.12 -7.27 7.52
C LEU A 180 3.65 -7.54 7.14
N PRO A 181 3.23 -7.22 5.90
CA PRO A 181 1.84 -7.23 5.47
C PRO A 181 1.33 -8.65 5.21
N GLY A 182 0.40 -9.14 6.04
CA GLY A 182 -0.21 -10.47 5.91
C GLY A 182 -0.92 -10.68 4.56
N HIS A 183 -1.64 -9.67 4.04
CA HIS A 183 -2.32 -9.77 2.74
C HIS A 183 -1.34 -9.95 1.57
N VAL A 184 -0.22 -9.21 1.54
CA VAL A 184 0.81 -9.40 0.51
C VAL A 184 1.45 -10.77 0.66
N ALA A 185 1.81 -11.15 1.90
CA ALA A 185 2.45 -12.42 2.19
C ALA A 185 1.56 -13.64 1.86
N SER A 186 0.23 -13.52 1.90
CA SER A 186 -0.67 -14.62 1.48
C SER A 186 -0.51 -14.98 0.00
N ILE A 187 -0.10 -14.01 -0.83
CA ILE A 187 0.19 -14.23 -2.25
C ILE A 187 1.67 -14.59 -2.45
N THR A 188 2.60 -13.79 -1.89
CA THR A 188 4.04 -13.90 -2.19
C THR A 188 4.77 -14.95 -1.34
N GLY A 189 4.22 -15.30 -0.18
CA GLY A 189 4.82 -16.21 0.79
C GLY A 189 5.80 -15.54 1.76
N LEU A 190 6.09 -16.26 2.85
CA LEU A 190 7.07 -15.83 3.85
C LEU A 190 8.46 -15.62 3.24
N ARG A 191 8.90 -16.55 2.38
CA ARG A 191 10.23 -16.53 1.76
C ARG A 191 10.51 -15.28 0.92
N HIS A 192 9.47 -14.60 0.43
CA HIS A 192 9.58 -13.36 -0.33
C HIS A 192 10.26 -12.25 0.49
N PHE A 193 10.08 -12.24 1.81
CA PHE A 193 10.63 -11.23 2.71
C PHE A 193 12.02 -11.57 3.28
N ARG A 194 12.71 -12.58 2.75
CA ARG A 194 14.07 -12.91 3.18
C ARG A 194 15.08 -11.85 2.73
N GLY A 195 16.15 -11.68 3.52
CA GLY A 195 17.27 -10.79 3.16
C GLY A 195 17.04 -9.31 3.43
N LEU A 196 16.11 -8.96 4.33
CA LEU A 196 15.89 -7.57 4.76
C LEU A 196 16.98 -7.05 5.71
N GLY A 197 17.76 -7.96 6.36
CA GLY A 197 18.86 -7.61 7.25
C GLY A 197 18.43 -7.11 8.64
N ILE A 198 17.12 -7.07 8.90
CA ILE A 198 16.52 -6.74 10.20
C ILE A 198 15.38 -7.71 10.50
N PRO A 199 14.97 -7.89 11.77
CA PRO A 199 13.85 -8.74 12.12
C PRO A 199 12.56 -8.35 11.41
N GLY A 200 11.84 -9.33 10.86
CA GLY A 200 10.54 -9.16 10.24
C GLY A 200 9.52 -10.18 10.76
N VAL A 201 8.31 -9.74 11.05
CA VAL A 201 7.20 -10.62 11.43
C VAL A 201 5.99 -10.36 10.55
N ILE A 202 5.55 -11.39 9.83
CA ILE A 202 4.27 -11.32 9.13
C ILE A 202 3.16 -11.45 10.16
N SER A 203 2.25 -10.48 10.20
CA SER A 203 1.16 -10.42 11.17
C SER A 203 -0.21 -10.49 10.50
N GLY A 204 -1.17 -11.09 11.22
CA GLY A 204 -2.58 -10.84 11.01
C GLY A 204 -2.98 -9.44 11.48
N PHE A 205 -4.28 -9.14 11.45
CA PHE A 205 -4.78 -7.76 11.60
C PHE A 205 -5.54 -7.54 12.90
N GLU A 206 -5.82 -8.60 13.64
CA GLU A 206 -6.44 -8.50 14.96
C GLU A 206 -5.44 -7.90 15.98
N PRO A 207 -5.91 -7.13 16.97
CA PRO A 207 -5.05 -6.49 17.96
C PRO A 207 -4.04 -7.45 18.61
N GLU A 208 -4.49 -8.65 18.97
CA GLU A 208 -3.66 -9.67 19.60
C GLU A 208 -2.54 -10.18 18.67
N ASN A 209 -2.83 -10.35 17.39
CA ASN A 209 -1.81 -10.74 16.40
C ASN A 209 -0.74 -9.67 16.26
N ILE A 210 -1.16 -8.39 16.22
CA ILE A 210 -0.24 -7.25 16.10
C ILE A 210 0.64 -7.15 17.36
N LEU A 211 0.05 -7.22 18.54
CA LEU A 211 0.80 -7.13 19.81
C LEU A 211 1.75 -8.32 19.98
N HIS A 212 1.33 -9.53 19.62
CA HIS A 212 2.21 -10.69 19.65
C HIS A 212 3.38 -10.55 18.66
N SER A 213 3.11 -10.02 17.46
CA SER A 213 4.17 -9.74 16.49
C SER A 213 5.15 -8.70 16.98
N LEU A 214 4.67 -7.64 17.65
CA LEU A 214 5.52 -6.63 18.30
C LEU A 214 6.37 -7.26 19.41
N HIS A 215 5.80 -8.09 20.27
CA HIS A 215 6.55 -8.83 21.30
C HIS A 215 7.69 -9.67 20.68
N ILE A 216 7.41 -10.41 19.57
CA ILE A 216 8.44 -11.19 18.88
C ILE A 216 9.57 -10.27 18.36
N LEU A 217 9.22 -9.11 17.75
CA LEU A 217 10.19 -8.15 17.24
C LEU A 217 11.07 -7.54 18.35
N LEU A 218 10.46 -7.14 19.47
CA LEU A 218 11.20 -6.60 20.61
C LEU A 218 12.14 -7.64 21.22
N LYS A 219 11.64 -8.87 21.40
CA LYS A 219 12.48 -10.00 21.87
C LYS A 219 13.65 -10.26 20.93
N ALA A 220 13.43 -10.23 19.62
CA ALA A 220 14.49 -10.40 18.63
C ALA A 220 15.53 -9.28 18.68
N HIS A 221 15.08 -8.04 18.81
CA HIS A 221 15.95 -6.87 18.94
C HIS A 221 16.86 -6.99 20.18
N HIS A 222 16.29 -7.26 21.35
CA HIS A 222 17.05 -7.44 22.62
C HIS A 222 18.02 -8.62 22.56
N ALA A 223 17.67 -9.69 21.81
CA ALA A 223 18.55 -10.84 21.59
C ALA A 223 19.63 -10.59 20.50
N GLY A 224 19.68 -9.39 19.90
CA GLY A 224 20.62 -9.04 18.82
C GLY A 224 20.42 -9.83 17.52
N LYS A 225 19.24 -10.41 17.31
CA LYS A 225 18.93 -11.17 16.08
C LYS A 225 18.63 -10.21 14.93
N LYS A 226 19.43 -10.30 13.86
CA LYS A 226 19.32 -9.39 12.70
C LYS A 226 18.45 -9.95 11.56
N ASP A 227 18.46 -11.27 11.33
CA ASP A 227 17.79 -11.90 10.18
C ASP A 227 16.65 -12.82 10.61
N LEU A 228 15.96 -12.47 11.69
CA LEU A 228 14.77 -13.22 12.12
C LEU A 228 13.60 -12.90 11.20
N LEU A 229 13.01 -13.93 10.60
CA LEU A 229 11.76 -13.83 9.83
C LEU A 229 10.74 -14.83 10.37
N VAL A 230 9.62 -14.33 10.88
CA VAL A 230 8.59 -15.14 11.53
C VAL A 230 7.24 -14.96 10.85
N ASN A 231 6.53 -16.07 10.63
CA ASN A 231 5.14 -16.07 10.24
C ASN A 231 4.25 -16.18 11.49
N ASN A 232 3.63 -15.07 11.89
CA ASN A 232 2.61 -15.00 12.95
C ASN A 232 1.18 -14.93 12.38
N TYR A 233 0.99 -15.41 11.12
CA TYR A 233 -0.31 -15.50 10.46
C TYR A 233 -0.42 -16.81 9.65
N PRO A 234 -0.22 -17.99 10.30
CA PRO A 234 -0.07 -19.27 9.60
C PRO A 234 -1.35 -19.74 8.90
N ASP A 235 -2.53 -19.28 9.34
CA ASP A 235 -3.81 -19.67 8.71
C ASP A 235 -3.96 -19.11 7.29
N ALA A 236 -3.33 -17.96 7.00
CA ALA A 236 -3.42 -17.29 5.70
C ALA A 236 -2.11 -17.30 4.90
N VAL A 237 -0.96 -17.45 5.56
CA VAL A 237 0.35 -17.32 4.94
C VAL A 237 1.12 -18.64 5.01
N ARG A 238 1.59 -19.10 3.85
CA ARG A 238 2.49 -20.24 3.69
C ARG A 238 3.89 -19.75 3.33
N ASP A 239 4.90 -20.61 3.45
CA ASP A 239 6.27 -20.24 3.09
C ASP A 239 6.38 -19.86 1.60
N GLU A 240 5.77 -20.62 0.71
CA GLU A 240 5.75 -20.40 -0.74
C GLU A 240 4.69 -19.39 -1.21
N GLY A 241 3.71 -19.07 -0.37
CA GLY A 241 2.55 -18.26 -0.75
C GLY A 241 1.55 -19.00 -1.65
N ASN A 242 0.83 -18.26 -2.47
CA ASN A 242 -0.12 -18.79 -3.44
C ASN A 242 0.55 -19.02 -4.80
N ILE A 243 1.03 -20.25 -5.04
CA ILE A 243 1.77 -20.62 -6.25
C ILE A 243 0.94 -20.41 -7.53
N GLN A 244 -0.39 -20.62 -7.48
CA GLN A 244 -1.23 -20.43 -8.67
C GLN A 244 -1.34 -18.95 -9.02
N ALA A 245 -1.55 -18.08 -8.02
CA ALA A 245 -1.57 -16.64 -8.21
C ALA A 245 -0.23 -16.11 -8.75
N GLN A 246 0.90 -16.58 -8.17
CA GLN A 246 2.24 -16.21 -8.63
C GLN A 246 2.48 -16.61 -10.10
N LYS A 247 2.08 -17.82 -10.50
CA LYS A 247 2.19 -18.27 -11.91
C LYS A 247 1.38 -17.40 -12.87
N LEU A 248 0.18 -16.94 -12.47
CA LEU A 248 -0.61 -16.02 -13.29
C LEU A 248 0.04 -14.64 -13.36
N ILE A 249 0.54 -14.12 -12.24
CA ILE A 249 1.29 -12.86 -12.22
C ILE A 249 2.50 -12.97 -13.16
N ASP A 250 3.31 -14.03 -13.00
CA ASP A 250 4.51 -14.26 -13.83
C ASP A 250 4.19 -14.46 -15.31
N ARG A 251 2.99 -14.95 -15.65
CA ARG A 251 2.55 -15.07 -17.04
C ARG A 251 2.32 -13.72 -17.69
N TYR A 252 1.58 -12.84 -17.02
CA TYR A 252 1.05 -11.62 -17.63
C TYR A 252 1.85 -10.36 -17.31
N PHE A 253 2.51 -10.31 -16.16
CA PHE A 253 3.19 -9.10 -15.68
C PHE A 253 4.69 -9.31 -15.51
N SER A 254 5.43 -8.21 -15.59
CA SER A 254 6.85 -8.14 -15.28
C SER A 254 7.14 -6.92 -14.42
N PRO A 255 8.13 -7.01 -13.50
CA PRO A 255 8.53 -5.87 -12.70
C PRO A 255 9.30 -4.87 -13.55
N GLU A 256 9.06 -3.58 -13.31
CA GLU A 256 9.74 -2.42 -13.89
C GLU A 256 10.07 -1.37 -12.83
N ASN A 257 10.80 -0.34 -13.24
CA ASN A 257 11.03 0.82 -12.36
C ASN A 257 9.71 1.54 -12.09
N GLY A 258 9.43 1.83 -10.83
CA GLY A 258 8.20 2.46 -10.40
C GLY A 258 8.42 3.75 -9.64
N THR A 259 7.59 4.76 -9.89
CA THR A 259 7.57 5.99 -9.11
C THR A 259 6.68 5.81 -7.88
N TRP A 260 7.23 6.11 -6.72
CA TRP A 260 6.53 6.06 -5.43
C TRP A 260 6.41 7.48 -4.88
N ARG A 261 5.20 7.87 -4.49
CA ARG A 261 4.94 9.18 -3.90
C ARG A 261 5.83 9.39 -2.68
N GLY A 262 6.62 10.48 -2.70
CA GLY A 262 7.53 10.84 -1.62
C GLY A 262 8.82 10.01 -1.50
N LEU A 263 8.99 8.95 -2.31
CA LEU A 263 10.18 8.09 -2.33
C LEU A 263 10.93 8.15 -3.66
N GLY A 264 10.31 8.75 -4.71
CA GLY A 264 10.91 8.85 -6.03
C GLY A 264 10.83 7.56 -6.87
N ASN A 265 11.75 7.43 -7.82
CA ASN A 265 11.79 6.29 -8.72
C ASN A 265 12.63 5.16 -8.11
N ILE A 266 12.02 3.98 -7.93
CA ILE A 266 12.63 2.81 -7.32
C ILE A 266 12.70 1.69 -8.36
N PRO A 267 13.87 1.09 -8.58
CA PRO A 267 14.02 0.00 -9.54
C PRO A 267 13.17 -1.21 -9.18
N GLN A 268 12.58 -1.85 -10.21
CA GLN A 268 11.84 -3.11 -10.09
C GLN A 268 10.71 -3.09 -9.05
N SER A 269 10.06 -1.94 -8.87
CA SER A 269 9.04 -1.73 -7.82
C SER A 269 7.62 -1.47 -8.33
N ARG A 270 7.39 -1.66 -9.63
CA ARG A 270 6.07 -1.61 -10.30
C ARG A 270 5.92 -2.80 -11.21
N TYR A 271 4.71 -3.33 -11.34
CA TYR A 271 4.38 -4.34 -12.34
C TYR A 271 3.65 -3.74 -13.53
N THR A 272 4.06 -4.13 -14.74
CA THR A 272 3.44 -3.77 -16.02
C THR A 272 3.13 -5.02 -16.83
N LEU A 273 2.22 -4.91 -17.80
CA LEU A 273 1.93 -6.01 -18.71
C LEU A 273 3.15 -6.35 -19.56
N LYS A 274 3.42 -7.64 -19.74
CA LYS A 274 4.48 -8.13 -20.64
C LYS A 274 4.17 -7.82 -22.09
N GLU A 275 5.20 -7.69 -22.93
CA GLU A 275 5.09 -7.32 -24.36
C GLU A 275 4.06 -8.12 -25.18
N PRO A 276 3.88 -9.45 -24.99
CA PRO A 276 2.84 -10.18 -25.72
C PRO A 276 1.40 -9.69 -25.47
N TYR A 277 1.20 -8.92 -24.38
CA TYR A 277 -0.08 -8.35 -23.97
C TYR A 277 -0.15 -6.83 -24.13
N ALA A 278 0.78 -6.23 -24.88
CA ALA A 278 0.86 -4.79 -25.12
C ALA A 278 -0.43 -4.19 -25.72
N ALA A 279 -1.21 -4.99 -26.45
CA ALA A 279 -2.52 -4.60 -26.97
C ALA A 279 -3.56 -4.28 -25.88
N PHE A 280 -3.30 -4.66 -24.63
CA PHE A 280 -4.14 -4.37 -23.46
C PHE A 280 -3.48 -3.41 -22.49
N ASP A 281 -2.28 -2.91 -22.79
CA ASP A 281 -1.56 -1.93 -21.96
C ASP A 281 -1.95 -0.51 -22.39
N THR A 282 -2.60 0.22 -21.50
CA THR A 282 -3.04 1.59 -21.77
C THR A 282 -1.86 2.51 -22.10
N GLU A 283 -0.69 2.34 -21.48
CA GLU A 283 0.51 3.15 -21.76
C GLU A 283 1.13 2.88 -23.13
N LYS A 284 0.79 1.75 -23.77
CA LYS A 284 1.19 1.41 -25.16
C LYS A 284 0.15 1.85 -26.19
N ILE A 285 -1.13 1.93 -25.81
CA ILE A 285 -2.25 2.27 -26.69
C ILE A 285 -2.45 3.77 -26.80
N PHE A 286 -2.28 4.49 -25.69
CA PHE A 286 -2.47 5.95 -25.61
C PHE A 286 -1.14 6.65 -25.39
N ASP A 287 -0.92 7.77 -26.09
CA ASP A 287 0.25 8.62 -25.81
C ASP A 287 0.04 9.38 -24.51
N LEU A 288 0.61 8.86 -23.45
CA LEU A 288 0.62 9.48 -22.10
C LEU A 288 1.95 10.15 -21.76
N SER A 289 2.90 10.20 -22.71
CA SER A 289 4.26 10.73 -22.50
C SER A 289 4.29 12.22 -22.15
N GLN A 290 3.30 12.99 -22.66
CA GLN A 290 3.18 14.41 -22.40
C GLN A 290 2.46 14.76 -21.11
N VAL A 291 1.90 13.76 -20.41
CA VAL A 291 1.22 14.01 -19.13
C VAL A 291 2.25 14.30 -18.05
N GLN A 292 2.13 15.46 -17.44
CA GLN A 292 2.97 15.88 -16.33
C GLN A 292 2.13 16.04 -15.07
N ALA A 293 2.77 15.89 -13.93
CA ALA A 293 2.14 16.12 -12.64
C ALA A 293 3.13 16.72 -11.64
N LEU A 294 2.59 17.52 -10.74
CA LEU A 294 3.30 18.10 -9.62
C LEU A 294 2.62 17.61 -8.33
N GLU A 295 3.41 17.09 -7.42
CA GLU A 295 2.95 16.83 -6.06
C GLU A 295 2.78 18.17 -5.31
N ASN A 296 1.84 18.21 -4.36
CA ASN A 296 1.69 19.38 -3.49
C ASN A 296 2.98 19.55 -2.64
N PRO A 297 3.75 20.59 -2.82
CA PRO A 297 5.04 20.76 -2.14
C PRO A 297 4.91 20.98 -0.63
N ALA A 298 3.74 21.42 -0.16
CA ALA A 298 3.47 21.57 1.27
C ALA A 298 3.10 20.23 1.95
N CYS A 299 2.74 19.22 1.18
CA CYS A 299 2.38 17.90 1.72
C CYS A 299 3.63 17.08 2.09
N ARG A 300 3.77 16.73 3.34
CA ARG A 300 4.89 15.92 3.87
C ARG A 300 4.60 14.42 3.91
N CYS A 301 3.71 13.93 3.05
CA CYS A 301 3.31 12.52 2.98
C CYS A 301 4.53 11.58 2.83
N GLY A 302 5.53 11.94 2.02
CA GLY A 302 6.75 11.15 1.85
C GLY A 302 7.53 10.95 3.16
N GLU A 303 7.60 11.98 4.01
CA GLU A 303 8.27 11.87 5.31
C GLU A 303 7.46 11.01 6.29
N VAL A 304 6.14 11.06 6.21
CA VAL A 304 5.26 10.19 6.99
C VAL A 304 5.45 8.72 6.58
N LEU A 305 5.47 8.44 5.27
CA LEU A 305 5.62 7.09 4.71
C LEU A 305 7.01 6.47 4.94
N THR A 306 8.01 7.30 5.23
CA THR A 306 9.35 6.84 5.61
C THR A 306 9.59 6.83 7.13
N GLY A 307 8.57 7.22 7.92
CA GLY A 307 8.68 7.28 9.38
C GLY A 307 9.57 8.41 9.91
N LYS A 308 9.88 9.41 9.07
CA LYS A 308 10.65 10.62 9.46
C LYS A 308 9.78 11.65 10.18
N LEU A 309 8.47 11.59 9.93
CA LEU A 309 7.49 12.50 10.51
C LEU A 309 6.25 11.73 10.98
N GLN A 310 5.75 12.02 12.17
CA GLN A 310 4.44 11.55 12.57
C GLN A 310 3.34 12.40 11.90
N PRO A 311 2.16 11.84 11.56
CA PRO A 311 1.07 12.57 10.93
C PRO A 311 0.72 13.88 11.64
N GLU A 312 0.61 13.84 12.97
CA GLU A 312 0.22 14.96 13.84
C GLU A 312 1.25 16.12 13.83
N SER A 313 2.50 15.79 13.50
CA SER A 313 3.59 16.78 13.39
C SER A 313 3.63 17.48 12.02
N CYS A 314 2.78 17.08 11.07
CA CYS A 314 2.68 17.75 9.78
C CYS A 314 1.94 19.09 9.94
N PRO A 315 2.50 20.23 9.46
CA PRO A 315 1.89 21.55 9.61
C PRO A 315 0.47 21.67 9.01
N LEU A 316 0.15 20.83 8.02
CA LEU A 316 -1.17 20.83 7.38
C LEU A 316 -2.20 19.95 8.11
N PHE A 317 -1.74 19.05 8.99
CA PHE A 317 -2.60 18.02 9.60
C PHE A 317 -3.72 18.64 10.44
N GLY A 318 -4.95 18.26 10.13
CA GLY A 318 -6.14 18.68 10.89
C GLY A 318 -6.51 20.16 10.77
N THR A 319 -5.80 20.91 9.93
CA THR A 319 -6.07 22.34 9.62
C THR A 319 -6.48 22.50 8.17
N VAL A 320 -5.52 22.57 7.27
CA VAL A 320 -5.73 22.65 5.82
C VAL A 320 -5.97 21.26 5.20
N CYS A 321 -5.36 20.23 5.80
CA CYS A 321 -5.45 18.84 5.32
C CYS A 321 -6.35 18.01 6.23
N THR A 322 -7.56 17.74 5.78
CA THR A 322 -8.58 16.93 6.46
C THR A 322 -9.08 15.81 5.54
N PRO A 323 -9.83 14.80 6.05
CA PRO A 323 -10.43 13.79 5.18
C PRO A 323 -11.39 14.36 4.14
N GLU A 324 -12.03 15.49 4.41
CA GLU A 324 -12.92 16.20 3.50
C GLU A 324 -12.15 16.92 2.39
N GLU A 325 -11.05 17.58 2.77
CA GLU A 325 -10.16 18.34 1.87
C GLU A 325 -8.71 17.85 1.99
N PRO A 326 -8.39 16.67 1.45
CA PRO A 326 -7.06 16.10 1.59
C PRO A 326 -6.02 16.80 0.72
N ALA A 327 -4.98 17.35 1.34
CA ALA A 327 -3.84 17.91 0.62
C ALA A 327 -2.89 16.83 0.08
N GLY A 328 -3.00 15.59 0.58
CA GLY A 328 -2.18 14.45 0.17
C GLY A 328 -2.90 13.12 0.29
N ALA A 329 -2.38 12.11 -0.40
CA ALA A 329 -2.99 10.80 -0.52
C ALA A 329 -3.16 10.08 0.84
N CYS A 330 -2.24 10.25 1.78
CA CYS A 330 -2.34 9.62 3.10
C CYS A 330 -3.52 10.12 3.95
N MET A 331 -4.07 11.31 3.65
CA MET A 331 -5.28 11.83 4.30
C MET A 331 -6.54 11.43 3.51
N ALA A 332 -6.41 11.24 2.19
CA ALA A 332 -7.54 10.88 1.31
C ALA A 332 -7.94 9.41 1.44
N SER A 333 -6.97 8.52 1.64
CA SER A 333 -7.22 7.08 1.76
C SER A 333 -7.53 6.68 3.21
N PRO A 334 -8.58 5.87 3.46
CA PRO A 334 -8.89 5.37 4.80
C PRO A 334 -7.79 4.46 5.38
N GLU A 335 -6.93 3.91 4.54
CA GLU A 335 -5.75 3.14 4.93
C GLU A 335 -4.49 4.00 5.11
N GLY A 336 -4.58 5.28 4.84
CA GLY A 336 -3.45 6.20 4.97
C GLY A 336 -3.17 6.57 6.43
N SER A 337 -1.90 6.73 6.76
CA SER A 337 -1.46 7.04 8.13
C SER A 337 -2.09 8.33 8.67
N CYS A 338 -2.18 9.38 7.83
CA CYS A 338 -2.80 10.64 8.23
C CYS A 338 -4.30 10.47 8.50
N ALA A 339 -5.04 9.77 7.62
CA ALA A 339 -6.47 9.56 7.79
C ALA A 339 -6.78 8.70 9.03
N ALA A 340 -6.02 7.64 9.26
CA ALA A 340 -6.15 6.79 10.43
C ALA A 340 -5.89 7.58 11.73
N SER A 341 -4.81 8.36 11.76
CA SER A 341 -4.47 9.22 12.89
C SER A 341 -5.52 10.30 13.14
N PHE A 342 -6.03 10.92 12.08
CA PHE A 342 -7.08 11.94 12.19
C PHE A 342 -8.39 11.36 12.76
N LYS A 343 -8.80 10.18 12.26
CA LYS A 343 -10.05 9.53 12.63
C LYS A 343 -10.09 9.05 14.06
N PHE A 344 -8.95 8.56 14.56
CA PHE A 344 -8.87 7.89 15.88
C PHE A 344 -8.07 8.70 16.92
N ARG A 345 -7.81 10.01 16.67
CA ARG A 345 -7.24 10.88 17.69
C ARG A 345 -8.16 11.02 18.89
N GLU A 346 -7.60 11.16 20.09
CA GLU A 346 -8.37 11.44 21.30
C GLU A 346 -9.18 12.74 21.13
N GLY A 347 -10.50 12.65 21.29
CA GLY A 347 -11.40 13.80 21.23
C GLY A 347 -12.29 13.90 19.98
N ASN A 348 -12.26 12.92 19.09
CA ASN A 348 -13.28 12.79 17.99
C ASN A 348 -14.24 11.64 18.27
#